data_62e491d5c46face79644031ae6b167f5
#
_entry.id   62e491d5c46face79644031ae6b167f5
#
_cell.length_a   1.000
_cell.length_b   1.000
_cell.length_c   1.000
_cell.angle_alpha   90.00
_cell.angle_beta   90.00
_cell.angle_gamma   90.00
#
_symmetry.space_group_name_H-M   'P 1'
#
loop_
_entity.id
_entity.type
_entity.pdbx_description
1 polymer ?
#
loop_
_entity_poly.entity_id
_entity_poly.type
_entity_poly.pdbx_seq_one_letter_code
_entity_poly.pdbx_strand_id
1 'polypeptide(L)'
;MKRCLRSASAGLLGAMLLMASPFVLAADTSQAVQFQKGTSGAEIKGKITGGDVSDFTLVAKKGQRMQVYLKSKRLTTYYNVMGPNSSGEALFNGSMSEGNYDSILPESGKYTIRVYQMGGVKDDNKTTPFV
;
A
#
# COMPACT_ATOMS: atom_id res chain seq x y z
N MET A 1 1.23 6.56 65.08
CA MET A 1 1.25 6.36 64.50
C MET A 1 1.39 6.11 63.42
N LYS A 2 1.40 5.82 62.96
CA LYS A 2 1.51 5.68 62.03
C LYS A 2 1.65 5.34 61.00
N ARG A 3 1.72 5.05 60.58
CA ARG A 3 1.74 4.75 59.72
C ARG A 3 1.86 4.66 58.65
N CYS A 4 1.93 4.52 58.26
CA CYS A 4 2.01 4.48 57.28
C CYS A 4 2.20 4.10 56.37
N LEU A 5 2.21 3.85 55.94
CA LEU A 5 2.26 3.58 55.03
C LEU A 5 2.43 3.31 54.11
N ARG A 6 2.54 3.09 53.63
CA ARG A 6 2.62 2.89 52.85
C ARG A 6 2.78 2.76 51.90
N SER A 7 2.71 2.65 51.35
CA SER A 7 2.80 2.53 50.45
C SER A 7 3.13 2.30 49.59
N ALA A 8 3.19 2.04 49.23
CA ALA A 8 3.48 1.84 48.33
C ALA A 8 3.54 1.54 47.41
N SER A 9 3.50 1.32 46.97
CA SER A 9 3.52 1.01 46.11
C SER A 9 3.72 0.92 45.12
N ALA A 10 3.66 0.85 44.80
CA ALA A 10 3.75 0.79 43.88
C ALA A 10 4.05 0.66 42.86
N GLY A 11 4.00 0.53 42.41
CA GLY A 11 4.15 0.41 41.39
C GLY A 11 4.55 0.14 40.48
N LEU A 12 4.64 -0.28 40.13
CA LEU A 12 4.92 -0.60 39.25
C LEU A 12 4.78 -0.82 38.31
N LEU A 13 4.66 -1.00 37.91
CA LEU A 13 4.48 -1.22 37.05
C LEU A 13 4.83 -1.23 36.07
N GLY A 14 4.81 -1.34 35.66
CA GLY A 14 5.06 -1.38 34.77
C GLY A 14 5.41 -1.48 33.87
N ALA A 15 5.63 -1.76 33.63
CA ALA A 15 6.00 -1.84 32.73
C ALA A 15 6.03 -2.35 31.83
N MET A 16 5.79 -2.73 31.48
CA MET A 16 5.77 -3.12 30.66
C MET A 16 5.86 -3.19 29.65
N LEU A 17 5.94 -3.43 29.30
CA LEU A 17 5.93 -3.54 28.46
C LEU A 17 6.11 -3.63 27.55
N LEU A 18 6.20 -3.60 27.24
CA LEU A 18 6.29 -3.62 26.38
C LEU A 18 6.65 -3.85 25.54
N MET A 19 6.86 -4.36 25.30
CA MET A 19 7.28 -4.64 24.51
C MET A 19 6.97 -5.04 23.64
N ALA A 20 6.85 -4.91 23.37
CA ALA A 20 6.20 -4.98 22.20
C ALA A 20 7.06 -5.23 21.12
N SER A 21 7.15 -6.30 20.82
CA SER A 21 7.89 -6.59 19.70
C SER A 21 7.12 -6.35 18.51
N PRO A 22 7.58 -5.56 17.71
CA PRO A 22 6.99 -5.37 16.45
C PRO A 22 7.21 -6.60 15.65
N PHE A 23 6.19 -7.32 15.49
CA PHE A 23 6.20 -8.13 14.36
C PHE A 23 5.95 -7.28 13.21
N VAL A 24 6.93 -7.11 12.44
CA VAL A 24 6.63 -6.62 11.14
C VAL A 24 6.26 -7.81 10.32
N LEU A 25 5.03 -8.13 10.34
CA LEU A 25 4.54 -9.00 9.35
C LEU A 25 4.61 -8.23 8.07
N ALA A 26 5.26 -8.81 7.12
CA ALA A 26 5.18 -8.35 5.77
C ALA A 26 3.72 -8.33 5.44
N ALA A 27 3.17 -7.18 5.35
CA ALA A 27 1.76 -7.06 5.23
C ALA A 27 1.40 -6.30 3.97
N ASP A 28 0.28 -6.64 3.46
CA ASP A 28 -0.34 -5.86 2.41
C ASP A 28 -0.69 -4.50 2.98
N THR A 29 -0.38 -3.46 2.27
CA THR A 29 -0.68 -2.10 2.68
C THR A 29 -1.72 -1.49 1.77
N SER A 30 -2.51 -0.59 2.31
CA SER A 30 -3.50 0.15 1.54
C SER A 30 -3.42 1.62 1.94
N GLN A 31 -3.34 2.49 0.96
CA GLN A 31 -3.15 3.91 1.15
C GLN A 31 -4.01 4.69 0.18
N ALA A 32 -4.74 5.68 0.68
CA ALA A 32 -5.50 6.56 -0.18
C ALA A 32 -4.57 7.57 -0.84
N VAL A 33 -4.74 7.77 -2.14
CA VAL A 33 -3.97 8.75 -2.89
C VAL A 33 -4.54 10.13 -2.59
N GLN A 34 -3.65 11.06 -2.23
CA GLN A 34 -4.03 12.42 -1.93
C GLN A 34 -3.45 13.35 -2.96
N PHE A 35 -4.30 14.12 -3.62
CA PHE A 35 -3.85 15.14 -4.55
C PHE A 35 -3.74 16.47 -3.82
N GLN A 36 -2.66 17.18 -4.08
CA GLN A 36 -2.53 18.52 -3.55
C GLN A 36 -3.60 19.40 -4.20
N LYS A 37 -4.09 20.36 -3.44
CA LYS A 37 -5.14 21.26 -3.91
C LYS A 37 -4.73 21.90 -5.23
N GLY A 38 -5.63 21.83 -6.20
CA GLY A 38 -5.40 22.40 -7.54
C GLY A 38 -4.60 21.51 -8.47
N THR A 39 -4.27 20.28 -8.04
CA THR A 39 -3.55 19.33 -8.90
C THR A 39 -4.40 18.13 -9.21
N SER A 40 -4.10 17.45 -10.31
CA SER A 40 -4.78 16.23 -10.74
C SER A 40 -3.81 15.04 -10.82
N GLY A 41 -2.61 15.21 -10.31
CA GLY A 41 -1.60 14.16 -10.30
C GLY A 41 -0.88 14.08 -8.97
N ALA A 42 -0.35 12.90 -8.66
CA ALA A 42 0.44 12.69 -7.45
C ALA A 42 1.57 11.72 -7.75
N GLU A 43 2.70 11.93 -7.09
CA GLU A 43 3.82 11.02 -7.16
C GLU A 43 3.96 10.37 -5.79
N ILE A 44 3.99 9.05 -5.78
CA ILE A 44 4.02 8.30 -4.52
C ILE A 44 5.23 7.39 -4.53
N LYS A 45 6.04 7.48 -3.48
CA LYS A 45 7.19 6.62 -3.30
C LYS A 45 6.86 5.54 -2.29
N GLY A 46 7.25 4.32 -2.59
CA GLY A 46 7.00 3.20 -1.70
C GLY A 46 8.03 2.10 -1.86
N LYS A 47 7.84 1.05 -1.08
CA LYS A 47 8.67 -0.15 -1.14
C LYS A 47 7.75 -1.36 -1.05
N ILE A 48 8.17 -2.45 -1.70
CA ILE A 48 7.44 -3.70 -1.65
C ILE A 48 8.42 -4.84 -1.40
N THR A 49 8.04 -5.79 -0.57
CA THR A 49 8.89 -6.92 -0.20
C THR A 49 8.23 -8.23 -0.57
N GLY A 50 8.96 -9.07 -1.30
CA GLY A 50 8.50 -10.43 -1.61
C GLY A 50 7.15 -10.47 -2.27
N GLY A 51 6.25 -11.26 -1.69
CA GLY A 51 4.89 -11.44 -2.18
C GLY A 51 3.87 -10.45 -1.65
N ASP A 52 4.32 -9.42 -0.92
CA ASP A 52 3.41 -8.39 -0.42
C ASP A 52 2.80 -7.59 -1.56
N VAL A 53 1.68 -6.94 -1.29
CA VAL A 53 1.08 -6.01 -2.23
C VAL A 53 0.94 -4.64 -1.58
N SER A 54 1.06 -3.60 -2.39
CA SER A 54 0.79 -2.23 -1.96
C SER A 54 -0.36 -1.70 -2.79
N ASP A 55 -1.46 -1.40 -2.14
CA ASP A 55 -2.65 -0.88 -2.78
C ASP A 55 -2.75 0.63 -2.61
N PHE A 56 -2.99 1.31 -3.71
CA PHE A 56 -3.24 2.75 -3.72
C PHE A 56 -4.64 2.97 -4.23
N THR A 57 -5.47 3.63 -3.43
CA THR A 57 -6.87 3.82 -3.76
C THR A 57 -7.18 5.28 -4.05
N LEU A 58 -8.08 5.52 -4.99
CA LEU A 58 -8.55 6.86 -5.29
C LEU A 58 -9.98 6.81 -5.81
N VAL A 59 -10.73 7.86 -5.53
CA VAL A 59 -12.08 7.99 -6.03
C VAL A 59 -12.03 8.81 -7.30
N ALA A 60 -12.65 8.30 -8.34
CA ALA A 60 -12.69 8.96 -9.63
C ALA A 60 -14.06 8.79 -10.25
N LYS A 61 -14.33 9.58 -11.29
CA LYS A 61 -15.62 9.60 -11.95
C LYS A 61 -15.55 9.00 -13.34
N LYS A 62 -16.65 8.37 -13.73
CA LYS A 62 -16.83 7.89 -15.10
C LYS A 62 -16.50 9.01 -16.07
N GLY A 63 -15.74 8.68 -17.10
CA GLY A 63 -15.37 9.64 -18.14
C GLY A 63 -14.07 10.39 -17.89
N GLN A 64 -13.51 10.32 -16.68
CA GLN A 64 -12.20 10.90 -16.43
C GLN A 64 -11.11 10.02 -17.04
N ARG A 65 -10.01 10.64 -17.42
CA ARG A 65 -8.85 9.91 -17.91
C ARG A 65 -7.91 9.61 -16.75
N MET A 66 -7.48 8.37 -16.65
CA MET A 66 -6.51 7.96 -15.66
C MET A 66 -5.26 7.44 -16.33
N GLN A 67 -4.12 7.96 -15.91
CA GLN A 67 -2.82 7.51 -16.37
C GLN A 67 -2.00 7.09 -15.14
N VAL A 68 -1.38 5.92 -15.22
CA VAL A 68 -0.59 5.38 -14.13
C VAL A 68 0.76 4.93 -14.68
N TYR A 69 1.83 5.39 -14.03
CA TYR A 69 3.19 5.03 -14.39
C TYR A 69 3.89 4.44 -13.17
N LEU A 70 4.63 3.38 -13.38
CA LEU A 70 5.43 2.75 -12.32
C LEU A 70 6.89 2.77 -12.71
N LYS A 71 7.73 3.28 -11.80
CA LYS A 71 9.18 3.23 -11.97
C LYS A 71 9.76 2.33 -10.91
N SER A 72 10.53 1.35 -11.32
CA SER A 72 11.22 0.43 -10.43
C SER A 72 12.51 -0.04 -11.10
N LYS A 73 13.52 -0.33 -10.29
CA LYS A 73 14.76 -0.88 -10.81
C LYS A 73 14.61 -2.34 -11.22
N ARG A 74 13.54 -3.00 -10.80
CA ARG A 74 13.32 -4.40 -11.09
C ARG A 74 12.23 -4.56 -12.13
N LEU A 75 12.53 -5.31 -13.17
CA LEU A 75 11.61 -5.52 -14.29
C LEU A 75 10.41 -6.39 -13.93
N THR A 76 10.48 -7.08 -12.80
CA THR A 76 9.39 -7.96 -12.35
C THR A 76 8.52 -7.33 -11.27
N THR A 77 8.56 -6.01 -11.15
CA THR A 77 7.63 -5.25 -10.32
C THR A 77 6.57 -4.66 -11.24
N TYR A 78 5.34 -4.94 -10.93
CA TYR A 78 4.19 -4.61 -11.79
C TYR A 78 3.09 -3.93 -11.01
N TYR A 79 2.10 -3.41 -11.71
CA TYR A 79 0.88 -2.94 -11.08
C TYR A 79 -0.34 -3.35 -11.89
N ASN A 80 -1.45 -3.53 -11.18
CA ASN A 80 -2.75 -3.75 -11.79
C ASN A 80 -3.65 -2.57 -11.44
N VAL A 81 -4.64 -2.29 -12.28
CA VAL A 81 -5.67 -1.30 -12.00
C VAL A 81 -7.00 -2.04 -11.90
N MET A 82 -7.69 -1.87 -10.78
CA MET A 82 -8.98 -2.51 -10.54
C MET A 82 -10.05 -1.44 -10.37
N GLY A 83 -11.19 -1.68 -10.97
CA GLY A 83 -12.33 -0.74 -10.92
C GLY A 83 -13.16 -0.87 -9.65
N PRO A 84 -14.14 0.02 -9.48
CA PRO A 84 -14.94 0.07 -8.25
C PRO A 84 -15.79 -1.17 -7.99
N ASN A 85 -16.26 -1.81 -9.04
CA ASN A 85 -17.13 -2.98 -8.94
C ASN A 85 -16.45 -4.24 -9.41
N SER A 86 -15.11 -4.28 -9.35
CA SER A 86 -14.39 -5.43 -9.84
C SER A 86 -14.52 -6.58 -8.86
N SER A 87 -14.87 -7.73 -9.37
CA SER A 87 -14.92 -8.97 -8.61
C SER A 87 -13.56 -9.68 -8.63
N GLY A 88 -12.49 -8.89 -8.62
CA GLY A 88 -11.13 -9.41 -8.71
C GLY A 88 -10.53 -9.32 -10.10
N GLU A 89 -11.32 -8.87 -11.08
CA GLU A 89 -10.84 -8.73 -12.45
C GLU A 89 -10.22 -7.35 -12.63
N ALA A 90 -9.02 -7.32 -13.18
CA ALA A 90 -8.30 -6.07 -13.38
C ALA A 90 -8.67 -5.42 -14.71
N LEU A 91 -8.82 -4.10 -14.70
CA LEU A 91 -8.94 -3.32 -15.94
C LEU A 91 -7.61 -3.30 -16.68
N PHE A 92 -6.52 -3.40 -15.95
CA PHE A 92 -5.17 -3.46 -16.50
C PHE A 92 -4.35 -4.41 -15.66
N ASN A 93 -3.69 -5.37 -16.30
CA ASN A 93 -2.79 -6.30 -15.64
C ASN A 93 -1.37 -6.05 -16.15
N GLY A 94 -0.55 -5.41 -15.32
CA GLY A 94 0.78 -4.97 -15.72
C GLY A 94 1.75 -6.09 -16.06
N SER A 95 1.55 -7.29 -15.52
CA SER A 95 2.43 -8.42 -15.83
C SER A 95 2.12 -9.07 -17.18
N MET A 96 0.95 -8.77 -17.74
CA MET A 96 0.50 -9.34 -19.01
C MET A 96 0.36 -8.31 -20.12
N SER A 97 0.44 -7.03 -19.77
CA SER A 97 0.24 -5.94 -20.70
C SER A 97 1.52 -5.16 -20.90
N GLU A 98 1.70 -4.61 -22.06
CA GLU A 98 2.83 -3.72 -22.33
C GLU A 98 2.44 -2.29 -22.00
N GLY A 99 3.44 -1.50 -21.60
CA GLY A 99 3.26 -0.08 -21.38
C GLY A 99 2.56 0.24 -20.07
N ASN A 100 1.87 1.36 -20.05
CA ASN A 100 1.24 1.89 -18.86
C ASN A 100 -0.27 2.00 -19.06
N TYR A 101 -0.98 2.03 -17.93
CA TYR A 101 -2.42 2.23 -17.98
C TYR A 101 -2.72 3.68 -18.37
N ASP A 102 -3.51 3.85 -19.38
CA ASP A 102 -3.97 5.16 -19.87
C ASP A 102 -5.32 4.96 -20.52
N SER A 103 -6.37 5.32 -19.82
CA SER A 103 -7.70 5.03 -20.28
C SER A 103 -8.74 6.00 -19.69
N ILE A 104 -9.87 6.07 -20.38
CA ILE A 104 -11.05 6.77 -19.87
C ILE A 104 -11.77 5.80 -18.93
N LEU A 105 -12.10 6.26 -17.73
CA LEU A 105 -12.69 5.41 -16.71
C LEU A 105 -14.13 5.04 -17.05
N PRO A 106 -14.48 3.75 -16.99
CA PRO A 106 -15.80 3.28 -17.34
C PRO A 106 -16.87 3.51 -16.28
N GLU A 107 -16.45 3.73 -15.02
CA GLU A 107 -17.38 3.85 -13.91
C GLU A 107 -16.89 4.88 -12.89
N SER A 108 -17.82 5.41 -12.12
CA SER A 108 -17.49 6.27 -10.98
C SER A 108 -17.33 5.39 -9.73
N GLY A 109 -16.36 5.72 -8.88
CA GLY A 109 -16.16 5.03 -7.63
C GLY A 109 -14.71 4.92 -7.23
N LYS A 110 -14.41 3.97 -6.35
CA LYS A 110 -13.07 3.79 -5.81
C LYS A 110 -12.28 2.82 -6.69
N TYR A 111 -11.19 3.30 -7.24
CA TYR A 111 -10.24 2.50 -8.01
C TYR A 111 -9.07 2.10 -7.13
N THR A 112 -8.48 0.94 -7.42
CA THR A 112 -7.32 0.42 -6.70
C THR A 112 -6.19 0.17 -7.68
N ILE A 113 -5.03 0.72 -7.37
CA ILE A 113 -3.79 0.45 -8.11
C ILE A 113 -2.96 -0.43 -7.20
N ARG A 114 -2.76 -1.68 -7.59
CA ARG A 114 -2.03 -2.66 -6.79
C ARG A 114 -0.65 -2.89 -7.35
N VAL A 115 0.37 -2.62 -6.55
CA VAL A 115 1.76 -2.87 -6.89
C VAL A 115 2.19 -4.20 -6.28
N TYR A 116 2.88 -5.02 -7.06
CA TYR A 116 3.30 -6.36 -6.64
C TYR A 116 4.56 -6.81 -7.38
N GLN A 117 5.18 -7.88 -6.90
CA GLN A 117 6.36 -8.46 -7.52
C GLN A 117 6.08 -9.90 -7.95
N MET A 118 6.84 -10.37 -8.94
CA MET A 118 6.74 -11.74 -9.44
C MET A 118 8.13 -12.36 -9.60
N GLY A 119 8.17 -13.68 -9.73
CA GLY A 119 9.39 -14.43 -10.00
C GLY A 119 10.36 -14.47 -8.82
N GLY A 120 11.64 -14.58 -9.11
CA GLY A 120 12.66 -14.73 -8.09
C GLY A 120 12.70 -13.60 -7.07
N VAL A 121 12.37 -12.39 -7.48
CA VAL A 121 12.32 -11.23 -6.58
C VAL A 121 11.27 -11.44 -5.50
N LYS A 122 10.13 -12.01 -5.87
CA LYS A 122 9.07 -12.35 -4.95
C LYS A 122 9.49 -13.52 -4.06
N ASP A 123 10.00 -14.58 -4.66
CA ASP A 123 10.31 -15.82 -3.97
C ASP A 123 11.48 -15.66 -2.99
N ASP A 124 12.44 -14.83 -3.33
CA ASP A 124 13.61 -14.52 -2.48
C ASP A 124 13.35 -13.41 -1.48
N ASN A 125 12.12 -12.98 -1.34
CA ASN A 125 11.71 -11.98 -0.37
C ASN A 125 12.47 -10.66 -0.49
N LYS A 126 12.78 -10.27 -1.73
CA LYS A 126 13.52 -9.03 -1.98
C LYS A 126 12.66 -7.80 -1.80
N THR A 127 13.26 -6.74 -1.31
CA THR A 127 12.60 -5.45 -1.18
C THR A 127 12.96 -4.57 -2.37
N THR A 128 11.96 -3.96 -2.97
CA THR A 128 12.11 -3.12 -4.15
C THR A 128 11.45 -1.77 -3.92
N PRO A 129 12.21 -0.68 -3.99
CA PRO A 129 11.59 0.64 -3.96
C PRO A 129 10.96 0.94 -5.32
N PHE A 130 9.89 1.72 -5.29
CA PHE A 130 9.19 2.14 -6.51
C PHE A 130 8.64 3.55 -6.36
N VAL A 131 8.31 4.15 -7.49
CA VAL A 131 7.62 5.43 -7.57
C VAL A 131 6.45 5.30 -8.53
#